data_51c677a5f39a0b39a8dd4a019f011d07
#
_entry.id   51c677a5f39a0b39a8dd4a019f011d07
#
_cell.length_a   1.000
_cell.length_b   1.000
_cell.length_c   1.000
_cell.angle_alpha   90.00
_cell.angle_beta   90.00
_cell.angle_gamma   90.00
#
_symmetry.space_group_name_H-M   'P 1'
#
loop_
_entity.id
_entity.type
_entity.pdbx_description
1 polymer ?
#
loop_
_entity_poly.entity_id
_entity_poly.type
_entity_poly.pdbx_seq_one_letter_code
_entity_poly.pdbx_strand_id
1 'polypeptide(L)'
;MKDLVPMLISTVLGTLVGWERQMGRKPAGLRTHTLVCLGSTLFVLLTEHAVREFGGPSLDPTRIIHGVVTGVGFLGAGSILRQEGYVHGLTTAASIWMVAAIGTAVGVHSYGLAIISTVLALLVLEGYRWVERWLTPGDDSNG
;
A
#
# COMPACT_ATOMS: atom_id res chain seq x y z
N MET A 1 24.39 -0.96 -3.89
CA MET A 1 23.84 0.20 -4.62
C MET A 1 22.62 -0.12 -5.47
N LYS A 2 22.45 -1.36 -5.99
CA LYS A 2 21.27 -1.74 -6.80
C LYS A 2 19.94 -1.63 -6.03
N ASP A 3 19.95 -1.96 -4.75
CA ASP A 3 18.75 -2.00 -3.91
C ASP A 3 18.28 -0.61 -3.43
N LEU A 4 19.17 0.38 -3.47
CA LEU A 4 18.86 1.74 -3.04
C LEU A 4 17.79 2.39 -3.93
N VAL A 5 17.87 2.16 -5.24
CA VAL A 5 16.92 2.75 -6.20
C VAL A 5 15.48 2.27 -5.95
N PRO A 6 15.19 0.94 -5.88
CA PRO A 6 13.83 0.49 -5.57
C PRO A 6 13.35 0.97 -4.17
N MET A 7 14.22 1.02 -3.16
CA MET A 7 13.85 1.54 -1.85
C MET A 7 13.46 3.03 -1.89
N LEU A 8 14.18 3.85 -2.64
CA LEU A 8 13.84 5.27 -2.84
C LEU A 8 12.52 5.43 -3.61
N ILE A 9 12.35 4.68 -4.68
CA ILE A 9 11.10 4.71 -5.48
C ILE A 9 9.91 4.32 -4.62
N SER A 10 9.99 3.22 -3.87
CA SER A 10 8.89 2.79 -2.99
C SER A 10 8.58 3.80 -1.89
N THR A 11 9.62 4.44 -1.34
CA THR A 11 9.44 5.52 -0.36
C THR A 11 8.65 6.68 -0.97
N VAL A 12 9.01 7.11 -2.18
CA VAL A 12 8.30 8.20 -2.88
C VAL A 12 6.84 7.79 -3.17
N LEU A 13 6.62 6.63 -3.78
CA LEU A 13 5.28 6.19 -4.16
C LEU A 13 4.38 5.98 -2.94
N GLY A 14 4.89 5.36 -1.88
CA GLY A 14 4.17 5.20 -0.61
C GLY A 14 3.86 6.54 0.07
N THR A 15 4.79 7.51 -0.03
CA THR A 15 4.59 8.86 0.48
C THR A 15 3.48 9.60 -0.28
N LEU A 16 3.41 9.47 -1.60
CA LEU A 16 2.36 10.12 -2.41
C LEU A 16 0.96 9.66 -1.98
N VAL A 17 0.75 8.35 -1.83
CA VAL A 17 -0.53 7.83 -1.34
C VAL A 17 -0.77 8.25 0.11
N GLY A 18 0.24 8.13 0.96
CA GLY A 18 0.16 8.53 2.37
C GLY A 18 -0.11 10.01 2.56
N TRP A 19 0.39 10.86 1.66
CA TRP A 19 0.11 12.31 1.66
C TRP A 19 -1.37 12.60 1.43
N GLU A 20 -1.99 11.99 0.42
CA GLU A 20 -3.43 12.12 0.17
C GLU A 20 -4.23 11.72 1.42
N ARG A 21 -3.87 10.58 2.05
CA ARG A 21 -4.54 10.10 3.27
C ARG A 21 -4.36 11.05 4.45
N GLN A 22 -3.16 11.60 4.62
CA GLN A 22 -2.85 12.56 5.68
C GLN A 22 -3.65 13.86 5.50
N MET A 23 -3.72 14.40 4.27
CA MET A 23 -4.50 15.59 3.96
C MET A 23 -6.00 15.37 4.18
N GLY A 24 -6.49 14.15 3.88
CA GLY A 24 -7.85 13.72 4.17
C GLY A 24 -8.14 13.42 5.65
N ARG A 25 -7.18 13.60 6.56
CA ARG A 25 -7.28 13.29 8.00
C ARG A 25 -7.74 11.86 8.28
N LYS A 26 -7.28 10.91 7.43
CA LYS A 26 -7.63 9.49 7.56
C LYS A 26 -6.78 8.80 8.65
N PRO A 27 -7.26 7.69 9.25
CA PRO A 27 -6.58 7.02 10.38
C PRO A 27 -5.13 6.61 10.09
N ALA A 28 -4.82 6.14 8.86
CA ALA A 28 -3.47 5.86 8.40
C ALA A 28 -3.04 6.91 7.36
N GLY A 29 -1.92 7.57 7.60
CA GLY A 29 -1.37 8.65 6.78
C GLY A 29 0.03 8.33 6.23
N LEU A 30 0.85 9.38 6.12
CA LEU A 30 2.20 9.37 5.55
C LEU A 30 3.06 8.22 6.06
N ARG A 31 3.27 8.14 7.38
CA ARG A 31 4.18 7.17 7.98
C ARG A 31 3.77 5.73 7.66
N THR A 32 2.49 5.42 7.84
CA THR A 32 1.96 4.08 7.65
C THR A 32 2.12 3.62 6.20
N HIS A 33 1.66 4.42 5.22
CA HIS A 33 1.71 4.05 3.82
C HIS A 33 3.15 3.97 3.29
N THR A 34 4.02 4.91 3.68
CA THR A 34 5.43 4.88 3.31
C THR A 34 6.13 3.63 3.85
N LEU A 35 5.93 3.31 5.14
CA LEU A 35 6.56 2.14 5.76
C LEU A 35 6.04 0.83 5.20
N VAL A 36 4.74 0.71 4.91
CA VAL A 36 4.17 -0.50 4.29
C VAL A 36 4.71 -0.70 2.88
N CYS A 37 4.78 0.36 2.07
CA CYS A 37 5.34 0.30 0.73
C CYS A 37 6.82 -0.12 0.75
N LEU A 38 7.62 0.57 1.57
CA LEU A 38 9.04 0.30 1.74
C LEU A 38 9.31 -1.11 2.27
N GLY A 39 8.55 -1.54 3.30
CA GLY A 39 8.68 -2.88 3.89
C GLY A 39 8.34 -3.99 2.89
N SER A 40 7.29 -3.81 2.09
CA SER A 40 6.93 -4.77 1.04
C SER A 40 8.04 -4.88 -0.02
N THR A 41 8.62 -3.76 -0.44
CA THR A 41 9.78 -3.74 -1.34
C THR A 41 10.97 -4.47 -0.73
N LEU A 42 11.29 -4.19 0.53
CA LEU A 42 12.40 -4.81 1.24
C LEU A 42 12.25 -6.34 1.33
N PHE A 43 11.07 -6.87 1.66
CA PHE A 43 10.84 -8.31 1.71
C PHE A 43 11.06 -8.98 0.35
N VAL A 44 10.66 -8.35 -0.75
CA VAL A 44 10.89 -8.87 -2.10
C VAL A 44 12.39 -8.86 -2.43
N LEU A 45 13.11 -7.77 -2.15
CA LEU A 45 14.55 -7.67 -2.37
C LEU A 45 15.33 -8.70 -1.53
N LEU A 46 14.95 -8.90 -0.27
CA LEU A 46 15.55 -9.93 0.59
C LEU A 46 15.38 -11.34 0.00
N THR A 47 14.23 -11.60 -0.66
CA THR A 47 14.04 -12.88 -1.34
C THR A 47 14.99 -13.02 -2.53
N GLU A 48 15.17 -11.98 -3.32
CA GLU A 48 16.12 -11.99 -4.43
C GLU A 48 17.55 -12.27 -3.93
N HIS A 49 17.94 -11.63 -2.82
CA HIS A 49 19.24 -11.90 -2.18
C HIS A 49 19.35 -13.33 -1.67
N ALA A 50 18.32 -13.84 -0.99
CA ALA A 50 18.31 -15.21 -0.47
C ALA A 50 18.39 -16.26 -1.59
N VAL A 51 17.69 -16.06 -2.71
CA VAL A 51 17.77 -16.94 -3.88
C VAL A 51 19.17 -16.94 -4.49
N ARG A 52 19.82 -15.78 -4.55
CA ARG A 52 21.20 -15.68 -5.08
C ARG A 52 22.24 -16.33 -4.17
N GLU A 53 22.11 -16.15 -2.84
CA GLU A 53 23.09 -16.62 -1.87
C GLU A 53 22.99 -18.11 -1.60
N PHE A 54 21.78 -18.60 -1.39
CA PHE A 54 21.53 -19.98 -0.95
C PHE A 54 21.14 -20.93 -2.08
N GLY A 55 20.89 -20.43 -3.28
CA GLY A 55 20.68 -21.11 -4.56
C GLY A 55 20.06 -22.50 -4.50
N GLY A 56 18.75 -22.60 -4.73
CA GLY A 56 18.11 -23.91 -4.88
C GLY A 56 16.81 -23.81 -5.68
N PRO A 57 16.43 -24.86 -6.44
CA PRO A 57 15.23 -24.88 -7.25
C PRO A 57 13.92 -24.84 -6.44
N SER A 58 14.02 -24.80 -5.11
CA SER A 58 12.85 -24.82 -4.19
C SER A 58 12.45 -23.46 -3.62
N LEU A 59 13.21 -22.38 -3.89
CA LEU A 59 12.85 -21.03 -3.43
C LEU A 59 11.92 -20.37 -4.45
N ASP A 60 10.63 -20.44 -4.18
CA ASP A 60 9.59 -19.79 -4.98
C ASP A 60 9.39 -18.34 -4.51
N PRO A 61 9.76 -17.32 -5.31
CA PRO A 61 9.61 -15.91 -4.96
C PRO A 61 8.14 -15.51 -4.69
N THR A 62 7.19 -16.25 -5.25
CA THR A 62 5.75 -15.95 -5.05
C THR A 62 5.30 -16.17 -3.61
N ARG A 63 5.98 -17.05 -2.86
CA ARG A 63 5.69 -17.30 -1.43
C ARG A 63 5.86 -16.05 -0.58
N ILE A 64 6.82 -15.19 -0.91
CA ILE A 64 7.02 -13.93 -0.18
C ILE A 64 5.91 -12.94 -0.51
N ILE A 65 5.48 -12.88 -1.76
CA ILE A 65 4.33 -12.07 -2.16
C ILE A 65 3.08 -12.48 -1.36
N HIS A 66 2.82 -13.79 -1.23
CA HIS A 66 1.73 -14.29 -0.37
C HIS A 66 1.92 -13.89 1.10
N GLY A 67 3.15 -13.95 1.62
CA GLY A 67 3.47 -13.51 2.98
C GLY A 67 3.18 -12.02 3.20
N VAL A 68 3.58 -11.15 2.25
CA VAL A 68 3.30 -9.71 2.29
C VAL A 68 1.79 -9.46 2.28
N VAL A 69 1.06 -10.09 1.34
CA VAL A 69 -0.41 -9.93 1.23
C VAL A 69 -1.11 -10.34 2.51
N THR A 70 -0.71 -11.48 3.10
CA THR A 70 -1.28 -11.99 4.35
C THR A 70 -0.95 -11.08 5.54
N GLY A 71 0.32 -10.66 5.67
CA GLY A 71 0.78 -9.81 6.77
C GLY A 71 0.12 -8.43 6.76
N VAL A 72 -0.02 -7.84 5.58
CA VAL A 72 -0.69 -6.54 5.40
C VAL A 72 -2.20 -6.65 5.64
N GLY A 73 -2.80 -7.82 5.39
CA GLY A 73 -4.19 -8.08 5.77
C GLY A 73 -4.44 -7.88 7.27
N PHE A 74 -3.49 -8.25 8.13
CA PHE A 74 -3.56 -8.00 9.58
C PHE A 74 -3.55 -6.50 9.92
N LEU A 75 -2.67 -5.71 9.29
CA LEU A 75 -2.63 -4.24 9.47
C LEU A 75 -3.93 -3.59 8.97
N GLY A 76 -4.43 -4.04 7.82
CA GLY A 76 -5.71 -3.60 7.26
C GLY A 76 -6.86 -3.88 8.22
N ALA A 77 -6.95 -5.09 8.73
CA ALA A 77 -7.98 -5.46 9.71
C ALA A 77 -7.91 -4.61 10.98
N GLY A 78 -6.69 -4.30 11.46
CA GLY A 78 -6.46 -3.43 12.62
C GLY A 78 -6.91 -1.97 12.41
N SER A 79 -7.07 -1.54 11.16
CA SER A 79 -7.56 -0.19 10.83
C SER A 79 -9.09 -0.10 10.70
N ILE A 80 -9.78 -1.24 10.75
CA ILE A 80 -11.25 -1.31 10.65
C ILE A 80 -11.85 -1.29 12.06
N LEU A 81 -12.62 -0.26 12.36
CA LEU A 81 -13.29 -0.09 13.64
C LEU A 81 -14.80 -0.18 13.46
N ARG A 82 -15.45 -0.94 14.35
CA ARG A 82 -16.91 -1.04 14.41
C ARG A 82 -17.41 -0.31 15.65
N GLN A 83 -18.21 0.74 15.44
CA GLN A 83 -18.84 1.51 16.51
C GLN A 83 -20.33 1.69 16.21
N GLU A 84 -21.20 1.37 17.18
CA GLU A 84 -22.64 1.64 17.17
C GLU A 84 -23.38 1.34 15.84
N GLY A 85 -23.00 0.22 15.18
CA GLY A 85 -23.61 -0.20 13.91
C GLY A 85 -22.94 0.32 12.65
N TYR A 86 -21.97 1.24 12.75
CA TYR A 86 -21.17 1.73 11.62
C TYR A 86 -19.80 1.08 11.56
N VAL A 87 -19.28 0.90 10.35
CA VAL A 87 -17.94 0.36 10.09
C VAL A 87 -17.08 1.46 9.47
N HIS A 88 -16.02 1.85 10.18
CA HIS A 88 -15.05 2.85 9.72
C HIS A 88 -13.74 2.19 9.32
N GLY A 89 -12.96 2.86 8.43
CA GLY A 89 -11.61 2.43 8.09
C GLY A 89 -11.49 1.46 6.92
N LEU A 90 -12.59 1.09 6.24
CA LEU A 90 -12.55 0.18 5.09
C LEU A 90 -11.65 0.70 3.94
N THR A 91 -11.81 1.96 3.56
CA THR A 91 -10.96 2.60 2.54
C THR A 91 -9.52 2.70 3.01
N THR A 92 -9.28 2.94 4.30
CA THR A 92 -7.94 2.96 4.88
C THR A 92 -7.29 1.59 4.80
N ALA A 93 -8.01 0.51 5.15
CA ALA A 93 -7.53 -0.86 5.02
C ALA A 93 -7.19 -1.19 3.55
N ALA A 94 -8.07 -0.84 2.62
CA ALA A 94 -7.84 -1.03 1.19
C ALA A 94 -6.63 -0.25 0.68
N SER A 95 -6.43 1.00 1.13
CA SER A 95 -5.26 1.80 0.73
C SER A 95 -3.94 1.25 1.29
N ILE A 96 -3.92 0.72 2.52
CA ILE A 96 -2.76 0.03 3.10
C ILE A 96 -2.42 -1.22 2.27
N TRP A 97 -3.42 -2.00 1.89
CA TRP A 97 -3.24 -3.18 1.05
C TRP A 97 -2.70 -2.81 -0.35
N MET A 98 -3.21 -1.73 -0.94
CA MET A 98 -2.77 -1.23 -2.25
C MET A 98 -1.32 -0.75 -2.25
N VAL A 99 -0.87 -0.02 -1.23
CA VAL A 99 0.55 0.41 -1.17
C VAL A 99 1.51 -0.76 -0.93
N ALA A 100 1.07 -1.84 -0.28
CA ALA A 100 1.85 -3.07 -0.19
C ALA A 100 2.04 -3.72 -1.57
N ALA A 101 0.99 -3.75 -2.39
CA ALA A 101 1.08 -4.23 -3.77
C ALA A 101 2.01 -3.34 -4.63
N ILE A 102 1.94 -2.01 -4.47
CA ILE A 102 2.85 -1.06 -5.12
C ILE A 102 4.29 -1.34 -4.71
N GLY A 103 4.56 -1.49 -3.42
CA GLY A 103 5.90 -1.83 -2.91
C GLY A 103 6.42 -3.17 -3.43
N THR A 104 5.55 -4.17 -3.53
CA THR A 104 5.87 -5.47 -4.11
C THR A 104 6.26 -5.34 -5.59
N ALA A 105 5.49 -4.55 -6.37
CA ALA A 105 5.80 -4.27 -7.78
C ALA A 105 7.15 -3.55 -7.95
N VAL A 106 7.48 -2.61 -7.05
CA VAL A 106 8.80 -1.97 -7.01
C VAL A 106 9.89 -2.99 -6.71
N GLY A 107 9.66 -3.88 -5.74
CA GLY A 107 10.62 -4.92 -5.33
C GLY A 107 10.96 -5.90 -6.45
N VAL A 108 10.00 -6.25 -7.31
CA VAL A 108 10.24 -7.04 -8.52
C VAL A 108 10.69 -6.20 -9.73
N HIS A 109 11.12 -4.97 -9.50
CA HIS A 109 11.59 -4.02 -10.52
C HIS A 109 10.55 -3.65 -11.61
N SER A 110 9.26 -3.91 -11.38
CA SER A 110 8.16 -3.52 -12.27
C SER A 110 7.73 -2.06 -12.04
N TYR A 111 8.65 -1.11 -12.24
CA TYR A 111 8.42 0.30 -11.92
C TYR A 111 7.25 0.93 -12.68
N GLY A 112 7.06 0.56 -13.96
CA GLY A 112 5.92 1.04 -14.74
C GLY A 112 4.59 0.64 -14.12
N LEU A 113 4.46 -0.63 -13.70
CA LEU A 113 3.26 -1.12 -12.99
C LEU A 113 3.05 -0.38 -11.66
N ALA A 114 4.13 -0.19 -10.89
CA ALA A 114 4.05 0.52 -9.61
C ALA A 114 3.58 1.98 -9.78
N ILE A 115 4.10 2.70 -10.76
CA ILE A 115 3.72 4.09 -11.06
C ILE A 115 2.26 4.16 -11.51
N ILE A 116 1.85 3.33 -12.48
CA ILE A 116 0.47 3.29 -12.97
C ILE A 116 -0.49 2.96 -11.81
N SER A 117 -0.16 1.96 -10.98
CA SER A 117 -0.96 1.58 -9.82
C SER A 117 -1.09 2.72 -8.80
N THR A 118 -0.01 3.47 -8.58
CA THR A 118 -0.03 4.65 -7.69
C THR A 118 -0.95 5.74 -8.23
N VAL A 119 -0.84 6.05 -9.53
CA VAL A 119 -1.71 7.06 -10.17
C VAL A 119 -3.18 6.64 -10.08
N LEU A 120 -3.48 5.38 -10.41
CA LEU A 120 -4.85 4.86 -10.33
C LEU A 120 -5.37 4.87 -8.88
N ALA A 121 -4.55 4.50 -7.89
CA ALA A 121 -4.92 4.57 -6.49
C ALA A 121 -5.28 5.99 -6.06
N LEU A 122 -4.47 6.98 -6.44
CA LEU A 122 -4.74 8.40 -6.15
C LEU A 122 -6.01 8.90 -6.84
N LEU A 123 -6.22 8.51 -8.11
CA LEU A 123 -7.45 8.85 -8.83
C LEU A 123 -8.69 8.26 -8.17
N VAL A 124 -8.62 7.03 -7.69
CA VAL A 124 -9.74 6.40 -6.96
C VAL A 124 -9.98 7.11 -5.63
N LEU A 125 -8.93 7.33 -4.83
CA LEU A 125 -9.05 7.92 -3.50
C LEU A 125 -9.57 9.36 -3.53
N GLU A 126 -9.13 10.18 -4.49
CA GLU A 126 -9.55 11.58 -4.61
C GLU A 126 -10.79 11.73 -5.50
N GLY A 127 -10.86 11.01 -6.62
CA GLY A 127 -11.95 11.12 -7.59
C GLY A 127 -13.29 10.67 -7.01
N TYR A 128 -13.33 9.51 -6.33
CA TYR A 128 -14.57 9.05 -5.70
C TYR A 128 -14.99 9.92 -4.52
N ARG A 129 -14.08 10.54 -3.80
CA ARG A 129 -14.37 11.52 -2.76
C ARG A 129 -15.12 12.75 -3.32
N TRP A 130 -14.77 13.19 -4.54
CA TRP A 130 -15.48 14.25 -5.22
C TRP A 130 -16.88 13.81 -5.67
N VAL A 131 -17.03 12.60 -6.19
CA VAL A 131 -18.31 12.01 -6.60
C VAL A 131 -19.24 11.82 -5.39
N GLU A 132 -18.73 11.31 -4.25
CA GLU A 132 -19.50 11.14 -3.01
C GLU A 132 -20.06 12.47 -2.51
N ARG A 133 -19.24 13.52 -2.49
CA ARG A 133 -19.70 14.88 -2.12
C ARG A 133 -20.81 15.40 -3.03
N TRP A 134 -20.75 15.05 -4.31
CA TRP A 134 -21.77 15.48 -5.27
C TRP A 134 -23.08 14.69 -5.14
N LEU A 135 -22.99 13.40 -4.81
CA LEU A 135 -24.15 12.53 -4.65
C LEU A 135 -24.83 12.67 -3.29
N THR A 136 -24.10 13.07 -2.24
CA THR A 136 -24.61 13.20 -0.88
C THR A 136 -24.28 14.58 -0.29
N PRO A 137 -24.91 15.65 -0.79
CA PRO A 137 -24.70 16.99 -0.25
C PRO A 137 -25.29 17.07 1.15
N GLY A 138 -24.48 16.99 2.20
CA GLY A 138 -24.92 17.17 3.58
C GLY A 138 -24.50 16.10 4.59
N ASP A 139 -23.80 15.04 4.17
CA ASP A 139 -23.29 14.01 5.10
C ASP A 139 -21.76 14.09 5.23
N ASP A 140 -21.27 15.15 5.87
CA ASP A 140 -19.85 15.31 6.22
C ASP A 140 -19.40 14.38 7.37
N SER A 141 -20.24 13.44 7.82
CA SER A 141 -20.01 12.58 9.00
C SER A 141 -19.32 11.25 8.72
N ASN A 142 -19.12 10.87 7.46
CA ASN A 142 -18.54 9.56 7.09
C ASN A 142 -17.19 9.67 6.38
N GLY A 143 -16.14 10.02 7.12
CA GLY A 143 -14.78 9.99 6.58
C GLY A 143 -13.74 9.39 7.51
#